data_9b20001716a46d291a5eb9ac6dcf626f
#
_entry.id   9b20001716a46d291a5eb9ac6dcf626f
#
_cell.length_a   1.000
_cell.length_b   1.000
_cell.length_c   1.000
_cell.angle_alpha   90.00
_cell.angle_beta   90.00
_cell.angle_gamma   90.00
#
_symmetry.space_group_name_H-M   'P 1'
#
loop_
_entity.id
_entity.type
_entity.pdbx_description
1 polymer ?
#
loop_
_entity_poly.entity_id
_entity_poly.type
_entity_poly.pdbx_seq_one_letter_code
_entity_poly.pdbx_strand_id
1 'polypeptide(L)'
;MKLKIYIFRHAQTYYNRKHYFTGWKDSGLTPLGIKQAMIIAEKLKNKKIDAAYSTRLSRSKDTLKKVLKYHPECKEIIVDDRMIERSYGDLEGKSHKRFVETEGEDSYKTLLHWHKIDHLHGKEREKFVQQVGEAELHIIRRSYDAAPPHGESIKMVEKRVLPFIKDLLKKMKNEKINVAISAHGNSMRPFRRYFEHFSKEEMMKLENPYDNYFEYAIDV
;
A
#
# COMPACT_ATOMS: atom_id res chain seq x y z
N MET A 1 -17.88 -21.79 14.71
CA MET A 1 -16.70 -22.16 13.85
C MET A 1 -15.95 -20.89 13.54
N LYS A 2 -14.59 -20.89 13.57
CA LYS A 2 -13.80 -19.70 13.25
C LYS A 2 -13.27 -19.80 11.82
N LEU A 3 -13.62 -18.83 10.98
CA LEU A 3 -13.06 -18.66 9.65
C LEU A 3 -11.85 -17.72 9.72
N LYS A 4 -10.95 -17.82 8.74
CA LYS A 4 -9.69 -17.09 8.75
C LYS A 4 -9.51 -16.22 7.51
N ILE A 5 -9.00 -15.01 7.71
CA ILE A 5 -8.49 -14.14 6.66
C ILE A 5 -6.97 -14.06 6.81
N TYR A 6 -6.24 -14.32 5.73
CA TYR A 6 -4.79 -14.15 5.62
C TYR A 6 -4.51 -13.02 4.66
N ILE A 7 -4.15 -11.83 5.15
CA ILE A 7 -3.84 -10.68 4.30
C ILE A 7 -2.37 -10.36 4.33
N PHE A 8 -1.78 -10.12 3.17
CA PHE A 8 -0.38 -9.76 3.01
C PHE A 8 -0.19 -8.72 1.92
N ARG A 9 0.86 -7.93 2.07
CA ARG A 9 1.29 -7.00 1.05
C ARG A 9 1.98 -7.74 -0.08
N HIS A 10 1.78 -7.30 -1.34
CA HIS A 10 2.63 -7.73 -2.44
C HIS A 10 4.11 -7.54 -2.09
N ALA A 11 4.97 -8.43 -2.56
CA ALA A 11 6.41 -8.39 -2.32
C ALA A 11 7.09 -7.21 -3.06
N GLN A 12 8.36 -6.93 -2.73
CA GLN A 12 9.11 -5.78 -3.26
C GLN A 12 9.15 -5.77 -4.79
N THR A 13 8.87 -4.61 -5.37
CA THR A 13 8.98 -4.33 -6.81
C THR A 13 10.19 -3.47 -7.14
N TYR A 14 10.52 -3.36 -8.44
CA TYR A 14 11.57 -2.46 -8.90
C TYR A 14 11.29 -0.99 -8.55
N TYR A 15 10.02 -0.55 -8.60
CA TYR A 15 9.65 0.82 -8.19
C TYR A 15 9.83 1.02 -6.68
N ASN A 16 9.47 0.03 -5.85
CA ASN A 16 9.73 0.11 -4.41
C ASN A 16 11.23 0.25 -4.10
N ARG A 17 12.08 -0.56 -4.76
CA ARG A 17 13.55 -0.51 -4.59
C ARG A 17 14.15 0.82 -5.00
N LYS A 18 13.58 1.46 -6.02
CA LYS A 18 14.05 2.76 -6.55
C LYS A 18 13.39 3.96 -5.85
N HIS A 19 12.53 3.74 -4.86
CA HIS A 19 11.76 4.79 -4.17
C HIS A 19 10.95 5.66 -5.14
N TYR A 20 10.19 5.01 -6.03
CA TYR A 20 9.26 5.69 -6.94
C TYR A 20 7.84 5.64 -6.37
N PHE A 21 7.03 6.67 -6.68
CA PHE A 21 5.59 6.60 -6.48
C PHE A 21 5.02 5.56 -7.45
N THR A 22 4.53 4.46 -6.92
CA THR A 22 4.05 3.35 -7.76
C THR A 22 2.60 3.52 -8.13
N GLY A 23 1.72 3.73 -7.16
CA GLY A 23 0.28 3.86 -7.37
C GLY A 23 -0.31 2.74 -8.21
N TRP A 24 -1.02 3.10 -9.27
CA TRP A 24 -1.63 2.17 -10.21
C TRP A 24 -0.74 1.78 -11.38
N LYS A 25 0.43 2.40 -11.54
CA LYS A 25 1.43 1.90 -12.50
C LYS A 25 1.93 0.54 -12.06
N ASP A 26 2.13 -0.34 -13.03
CA ASP A 26 2.60 -1.68 -12.77
C ASP A 26 4.13 -1.73 -12.69
N SER A 27 4.64 -2.62 -11.86
CA SER A 27 6.07 -2.85 -11.67
C SER A 27 6.29 -4.27 -11.15
N GLY A 28 7.05 -5.06 -11.87
CA GLY A 28 7.34 -6.44 -11.54
C GLY A 28 8.14 -6.61 -10.24
N LEU A 29 8.09 -7.82 -9.68
CA LEU A 29 8.83 -8.19 -8.48
C LEU A 29 10.34 -8.20 -8.73
N THR A 30 11.11 -7.73 -7.76
CA THR A 30 12.57 -7.89 -7.77
C THR A 30 12.96 -9.34 -7.40
N PRO A 31 14.23 -9.78 -7.63
CA PRO A 31 14.70 -11.06 -7.09
C PRO A 31 14.51 -11.20 -5.58
N LEU A 32 14.71 -10.09 -4.83
CA LEU A 32 14.39 -10.06 -3.39
C LEU A 32 12.88 -10.19 -3.16
N GLY A 33 12.05 -9.52 -3.95
CA GLY A 33 10.59 -9.64 -3.89
C GLY A 33 10.11 -11.08 -4.12
N ILE A 34 10.72 -11.79 -5.07
CA ILE A 34 10.40 -13.21 -5.28
C ILE A 34 10.73 -14.05 -4.03
N LYS A 35 11.88 -13.81 -3.39
CA LYS A 35 12.24 -14.47 -2.12
C LYS A 35 11.24 -14.13 -1.00
N GLN A 36 10.83 -12.87 -0.88
CA GLN A 36 9.84 -12.43 0.11
C GLN A 36 8.47 -13.12 -0.11
N ALA A 37 8.02 -13.20 -1.36
CA ALA A 37 6.78 -13.92 -1.68
C ALA A 37 6.86 -15.41 -1.34
N MET A 38 8.02 -16.05 -1.50
CA MET A 38 8.25 -17.44 -1.08
C MET A 38 8.25 -17.59 0.44
N ILE A 39 8.75 -16.61 1.20
CA ILE A 39 8.67 -16.61 2.67
C ILE A 39 7.21 -16.56 3.13
N ILE A 40 6.37 -15.71 2.52
CA ILE A 40 4.93 -15.69 2.81
C ILE A 40 4.29 -17.04 2.48
N ALA A 41 4.62 -17.61 1.33
CA ALA A 41 4.12 -18.91 0.89
C ALA A 41 4.45 -20.01 1.91
N GLU A 42 5.70 -20.07 2.37
CA GLU A 42 6.14 -21.04 3.38
C GLU A 42 5.42 -20.88 4.73
N LYS A 43 5.20 -19.62 5.17
CA LYS A 43 4.45 -19.33 6.40
C LYS A 43 2.98 -19.75 6.32
N LEU A 44 2.39 -19.72 5.12
CA LEU A 44 1.00 -20.05 4.88
C LEU A 44 0.75 -21.50 4.46
N LYS A 45 1.78 -22.29 4.12
CA LYS A 45 1.66 -23.62 3.49
C LYS A 45 0.74 -24.61 4.21
N ASN A 46 0.64 -24.52 5.54
CA ASN A 46 -0.18 -25.40 6.36
C ASN A 46 -1.52 -24.76 6.78
N LYS A 47 -1.86 -23.61 6.19
CA LYS A 47 -3.15 -22.94 6.44
C LYS A 47 -4.14 -23.37 5.36
N LYS A 48 -5.41 -23.54 5.73
CA LYS A 48 -6.46 -23.81 4.75
C LYS A 48 -6.86 -22.52 4.05
N ILE A 49 -6.77 -22.48 2.72
CA ILE A 49 -7.19 -21.35 1.86
C ILE A 49 -8.17 -21.88 0.82
N ASP A 50 -9.44 -21.50 0.96
CA ASP A 50 -10.51 -21.97 0.07
C ASP A 50 -10.68 -21.04 -1.13
N ALA A 51 -10.53 -19.72 -0.93
CA ALA A 51 -10.58 -18.71 -1.98
C ALA A 51 -9.49 -17.65 -1.78
N ALA A 52 -9.11 -16.96 -2.85
CA ALA A 52 -8.08 -15.95 -2.79
C ALA A 52 -8.44 -14.68 -3.57
N TYR A 53 -7.95 -13.54 -3.09
CA TYR A 53 -8.15 -12.23 -3.69
C TYR A 53 -6.83 -11.61 -4.12
N SER A 54 -6.86 -10.98 -5.28
CA SER A 54 -5.78 -10.11 -5.78
C SER A 54 -6.38 -8.84 -6.37
N THR A 55 -5.52 -7.93 -6.80
CA THR A 55 -5.90 -6.79 -7.63
C THR A 55 -5.46 -7.01 -9.07
N ARG A 56 -5.86 -6.13 -10.01
CA ARG A 56 -5.41 -6.21 -11.41
C ARG A 56 -3.89 -6.09 -11.58
N LEU A 57 -3.16 -5.52 -10.60
CA LEU A 57 -1.72 -5.25 -10.71
C LEU A 57 -0.88 -6.53 -10.61
N SER A 58 0.11 -6.66 -11.51
CA SER A 58 0.95 -7.86 -11.62
C SER A 58 1.61 -8.23 -10.29
N ARG A 59 2.15 -7.27 -9.56
CA ARG A 59 2.81 -7.50 -8.27
C ARG A 59 1.94 -8.19 -7.23
N SER A 60 0.62 -7.87 -7.22
CA SER A 60 -0.35 -8.54 -6.34
C SER A 60 -0.60 -9.98 -6.81
N LYS A 61 -0.87 -10.16 -8.11
CA LYS A 61 -1.11 -11.47 -8.72
C LYS A 61 0.11 -12.39 -8.59
N ASP A 62 1.32 -11.88 -8.87
CA ASP A 62 2.55 -12.66 -8.85
C ASP A 62 2.93 -13.10 -7.43
N THR A 63 2.69 -12.23 -6.42
CA THR A 63 2.88 -12.60 -5.02
C THR A 63 1.88 -13.68 -4.62
N LEU A 64 0.59 -13.51 -4.94
CA LEU A 64 -0.45 -14.50 -4.66
C LEU A 64 -0.13 -15.85 -5.33
N LYS A 65 0.30 -15.83 -6.59
CA LYS A 65 0.67 -17.06 -7.34
C LYS A 65 1.77 -17.87 -6.63
N LYS A 66 2.70 -17.21 -5.92
CA LYS A 66 3.73 -17.93 -5.13
C LYS A 66 3.11 -18.60 -3.90
N VAL A 67 2.19 -17.91 -3.21
CA VAL A 67 1.46 -18.46 -2.06
C VAL A 67 0.63 -19.67 -2.48
N LEU A 68 -0.15 -19.55 -3.54
CA LEU A 68 -1.06 -20.60 -4.01
C LEU A 68 -0.37 -21.86 -4.56
N LYS A 69 0.96 -21.87 -4.72
CA LYS A 69 1.70 -23.11 -5.04
C LYS A 69 1.50 -24.23 -4.00
N TYR A 70 1.27 -23.88 -2.76
CA TYR A 70 1.01 -24.82 -1.67
C TYR A 70 -0.47 -25.06 -1.38
N HIS A 71 -1.37 -24.47 -2.18
CA HIS A 71 -2.82 -24.46 -1.94
C HIS A 71 -3.60 -24.93 -3.17
N PRO A 72 -3.44 -26.20 -3.59
CA PRO A 72 -4.18 -26.75 -4.74
C PRO A 72 -5.71 -26.83 -4.48
N GLU A 73 -6.12 -26.76 -3.22
CA GLU A 73 -7.53 -26.67 -2.81
C GLU A 73 -8.19 -25.33 -3.14
N CYS A 74 -7.39 -24.25 -3.27
CA CYS A 74 -7.92 -22.92 -3.63
C CYS A 74 -8.32 -22.89 -5.11
N LYS A 75 -9.61 -23.03 -5.38
CA LYS A 75 -10.18 -23.07 -6.74
C LYS A 75 -10.64 -21.70 -7.24
N GLU A 76 -10.89 -20.77 -6.34
CA GLU A 76 -11.44 -19.47 -6.67
C GLU A 76 -10.41 -18.37 -6.44
N ILE A 77 -10.06 -17.65 -7.52
CA ILE A 77 -9.18 -16.47 -7.47
C ILE A 77 -9.98 -15.28 -8.00
N ILE A 78 -10.25 -14.32 -7.12
CA ILE A 78 -11.08 -13.14 -7.40
C ILE A 78 -10.17 -11.93 -7.56
N VAL A 79 -10.38 -11.15 -8.63
CA VAL A 79 -9.72 -9.84 -8.80
C VAL A 79 -10.67 -8.75 -8.33
N ASP A 80 -10.30 -8.05 -7.24
CA ASP A 80 -11.11 -6.96 -6.69
C ASP A 80 -10.26 -5.72 -6.44
N ASP A 81 -10.45 -4.71 -7.27
CA ASP A 81 -9.67 -3.47 -7.23
C ASP A 81 -10.08 -2.51 -6.12
N ARG A 82 -11.09 -2.85 -5.30
CA ARG A 82 -11.32 -2.11 -4.04
C ARG A 82 -10.14 -2.25 -3.08
N MET A 83 -9.30 -3.31 -3.25
CA MET A 83 -8.06 -3.52 -2.52
C MET A 83 -6.79 -3.05 -3.27
N ILE A 84 -6.93 -2.35 -4.41
CA ILE A 84 -5.78 -1.83 -5.16
C ILE A 84 -5.01 -0.78 -4.35
N GLU A 85 -3.75 -0.53 -4.72
CA GLU A 85 -2.92 0.51 -4.11
C GLU A 85 -3.57 1.90 -4.22
N ARG A 86 -3.21 2.81 -3.35
CA ARG A 86 -3.55 4.22 -3.47
C ARG A 86 -3.01 4.79 -4.77
N SER A 87 -3.86 5.46 -5.56
CA SER A 87 -3.37 6.20 -6.71
C SER A 87 -2.53 7.40 -6.26
N TYR A 88 -1.38 7.58 -6.91
CA TYR A 88 -0.55 8.76 -6.76
C TYR A 88 -0.73 9.76 -7.92
N GLY A 89 -1.69 9.51 -8.85
CA GLY A 89 -2.02 10.41 -9.93
C GLY A 89 -0.79 10.82 -10.75
N ASP A 90 -0.59 12.13 -10.92
CA ASP A 90 0.50 12.70 -11.73
C ASP A 90 1.91 12.41 -11.18
N LEU A 91 2.01 11.93 -9.93
CA LEU A 91 3.30 11.54 -9.32
C LEU A 91 3.72 10.12 -9.70
N GLU A 92 2.83 9.29 -10.26
CA GLU A 92 3.12 7.89 -10.56
C GLU A 92 4.30 7.73 -11.54
N GLY A 93 5.31 6.98 -11.12
CA GLY A 93 6.55 6.77 -11.88
C GLY A 93 7.62 7.84 -11.65
N LYS A 94 7.34 8.89 -10.87
CA LYS A 94 8.37 9.86 -10.45
C LYS A 94 9.11 9.34 -9.22
N SER A 95 10.40 9.66 -9.09
CA SER A 95 11.17 9.30 -7.89
C SER A 95 10.85 10.25 -6.73
N HIS A 96 10.92 9.74 -5.51
CA HIS A 96 10.78 10.58 -4.31
C HIS A 96 11.85 11.67 -4.25
N LYS A 97 13.09 11.36 -4.67
CA LYS A 97 14.18 12.33 -4.71
C LYS A 97 13.82 13.52 -5.61
N ARG A 98 13.40 13.25 -6.86
CA ARG A 98 13.00 14.32 -7.78
C ARG A 98 11.82 15.14 -7.26
N PHE A 99 10.84 14.50 -6.62
CA PHE A 99 9.72 15.18 -5.98
C PHE A 99 10.23 16.17 -4.91
N VAL A 100 11.10 15.72 -3.99
CA VAL A 100 11.67 16.56 -2.94
C VAL A 100 12.39 17.77 -3.53
N GLU A 101 13.22 17.56 -4.56
CA GLU A 101 13.93 18.64 -5.24
C GLU A 101 12.97 19.64 -5.90
N THR A 102 11.96 19.16 -6.61
CA THR A 102 11.00 20.02 -7.32
C THR A 102 10.13 20.83 -6.36
N GLU A 103 9.47 20.18 -5.39
CA GLU A 103 8.59 20.86 -4.42
C GLU A 103 9.35 21.84 -3.54
N GLY A 104 10.58 21.47 -3.13
CA GLY A 104 11.45 22.37 -2.36
C GLY A 104 11.83 23.62 -3.15
N GLU A 105 12.21 23.48 -4.42
CA GLU A 105 12.53 24.61 -5.29
C GLU A 105 11.33 25.50 -5.55
N ASP A 106 10.16 24.95 -5.79
CA ASP A 106 8.94 25.73 -6.05
C ASP A 106 8.48 26.48 -4.80
N SER A 107 8.61 25.86 -3.62
CA SER A 107 8.37 26.53 -2.34
C SER A 107 9.40 27.65 -2.08
N TYR A 108 10.68 27.41 -2.39
CA TYR A 108 11.71 28.44 -2.26
C TYR A 108 11.41 29.65 -3.16
N LYS A 109 11.11 29.44 -4.43
CA LYS A 109 10.75 30.52 -5.37
C LYS A 109 9.53 31.32 -4.91
N THR A 110 8.51 30.63 -4.40
CA THR A 110 7.30 31.27 -3.86
C THR A 110 7.61 32.18 -2.69
N LEU A 111 8.40 31.70 -1.72
CA LEU A 111 8.76 32.48 -0.52
C LEU A 111 9.75 33.61 -0.82
N LEU A 112 10.65 33.42 -1.78
CA LEU A 112 11.56 34.45 -2.28
C LEU A 112 10.76 35.61 -2.92
N HIS A 113 9.74 35.29 -3.72
CA HIS A 113 8.84 36.29 -4.29
C HIS A 113 8.18 37.19 -3.20
N TRP A 114 7.91 36.62 -2.03
CA TRP A 114 7.35 37.37 -0.90
C TRP A 114 8.40 37.97 0.05
N HIS A 115 9.68 38.03 -0.36
CA HIS A 115 10.81 38.58 0.41
C HIS A 115 10.93 38.02 1.85
N LYS A 116 10.54 36.77 2.05
CA LYS A 116 10.60 36.15 3.37
C LYS A 116 11.89 35.38 3.66
N ILE A 117 12.64 35.08 2.61
CA ILE A 117 13.86 34.23 2.65
C ILE A 117 15.01 34.77 1.82
N ASP A 118 15.02 36.10 1.55
CA ASP A 118 16.06 36.77 0.74
C ASP A 118 17.48 36.58 1.29
N HIS A 119 17.61 36.26 2.58
CA HIS A 119 18.88 35.98 3.27
C HIS A 119 19.40 34.56 3.04
N LEU A 120 18.61 33.64 2.46
CA LEU A 120 19.05 32.27 2.28
C LEU A 120 19.87 32.10 0.99
N HIS A 121 21.16 31.80 1.13
CA HIS A 121 22.08 31.56 0.02
C HIS A 121 22.89 30.29 0.21
N GLY A 122 23.51 29.79 -0.86
CA GLY A 122 24.44 28.66 -0.82
C GLY A 122 23.89 27.45 -0.06
N LYS A 123 24.63 26.95 0.92
CA LYS A 123 24.25 25.76 1.72
C LYS A 123 22.96 25.92 2.52
N GLU A 124 22.65 27.12 2.98
CA GLU A 124 21.41 27.38 3.73
C GLU A 124 20.19 27.26 2.82
N ARG A 125 20.26 27.77 1.59
CA ARG A 125 19.25 27.56 0.57
C ARG A 125 19.07 26.09 0.24
N GLU A 126 20.14 25.34 -0.01
CA GLU A 126 20.08 23.90 -0.29
C GLU A 126 19.39 23.13 0.84
N LYS A 127 19.76 23.42 2.08
CA LYS A 127 19.15 22.82 3.28
C LYS A 127 17.66 23.13 3.37
N PHE A 128 17.26 24.38 3.12
CA PHE A 128 15.87 24.80 3.11
C PHE A 128 15.06 24.02 2.05
N VAL A 129 15.53 23.99 0.80
CA VAL A 129 14.91 23.27 -0.32
C VAL A 129 14.71 21.79 0.05
N GLN A 130 15.74 21.15 0.59
CA GLN A 130 15.67 19.75 1.01
C GLN A 130 14.63 19.54 2.12
N GLN A 131 14.65 20.35 3.16
CA GLN A 131 13.73 20.20 4.31
C GLN A 131 12.26 20.40 3.93
N VAL A 132 11.95 21.41 3.12
CA VAL A 132 10.59 21.68 2.66
C VAL A 132 10.10 20.56 1.74
N GLY A 133 10.92 20.13 0.78
CA GLY A 133 10.55 19.03 -0.10
C GLY A 133 10.32 17.71 0.64
N GLU A 134 11.12 17.42 1.68
CA GLU A 134 10.90 16.24 2.55
C GLU A 134 9.60 16.36 3.36
N ALA A 135 9.27 17.54 3.84
CA ALA A 135 8.01 17.79 4.54
C ALA A 135 6.81 17.56 3.62
N GLU A 136 6.85 18.09 2.40
CA GLU A 136 5.81 17.84 1.38
C GLU A 136 5.70 16.35 1.02
N LEU A 137 6.82 15.65 0.84
CA LEU A 137 6.83 14.21 0.62
C LEU A 137 6.16 13.47 1.80
N HIS A 138 6.44 13.90 3.02
CA HIS A 138 5.82 13.31 4.21
C HIS A 138 4.30 13.54 4.21
N ILE A 139 3.83 14.76 3.91
CA ILE A 139 2.41 15.08 3.81
C ILE A 139 1.74 14.20 2.76
N ILE A 140 2.28 14.14 1.55
CA ILE A 140 1.72 13.31 0.48
C ILE A 140 1.67 11.83 0.87
N ARG A 141 2.66 11.31 1.59
CA ARG A 141 2.73 9.89 1.93
C ARG A 141 1.98 9.51 3.21
N ARG A 142 1.83 10.42 4.16
CA ARG A 142 1.40 10.14 5.54
C ARG A 142 0.18 10.92 6.01
N SER A 143 -0.39 11.81 5.19
CA SER A 143 -1.66 12.44 5.52
C SER A 143 -2.84 11.52 5.19
N TYR A 144 -3.87 11.57 6.03
CA TYR A 144 -5.13 10.86 5.80
C TYR A 144 -5.98 11.54 4.72
N ASP A 145 -6.02 12.89 4.71
CA ASP A 145 -6.90 13.69 3.84
C ASP A 145 -6.19 14.22 2.58
N ALA A 146 -4.86 14.42 2.60
CA ALA A 146 -4.14 14.95 1.44
C ALA A 146 -4.09 13.93 0.30
N ALA A 147 -4.44 14.39 -0.91
CA ALA A 147 -4.32 13.64 -2.15
C ALA A 147 -3.30 14.31 -3.08
N PRO A 148 -2.46 13.55 -3.78
CA PRO A 148 -1.67 14.12 -4.87
C PRO A 148 -2.58 14.54 -6.04
N PRO A 149 -2.14 15.42 -6.94
CA PRO A 149 -2.92 15.83 -8.11
C PRO A 149 -3.42 14.59 -8.90
N HIS A 150 -4.72 14.55 -9.17
CA HIS A 150 -5.43 13.43 -9.83
C HIS A 150 -5.25 12.05 -9.17
N GLY A 151 -4.85 12.02 -7.89
CA GLY A 151 -4.66 10.79 -7.11
C GLY A 151 -5.68 10.65 -5.97
N GLU A 152 -5.42 9.69 -5.07
CA GLU A 152 -6.28 9.39 -3.94
C GLU A 152 -5.64 9.85 -2.61
N SER A 153 -6.46 10.33 -1.67
CA SER A 153 -6.13 10.37 -0.24
C SER A 153 -6.34 8.99 0.41
N ILE A 154 -5.81 8.77 1.61
CA ILE A 154 -6.10 7.52 2.37
C ILE A 154 -7.58 7.43 2.73
N LYS A 155 -8.26 8.55 2.96
CA LYS A 155 -9.72 8.63 3.16
C LYS A 155 -10.50 8.06 1.96
N MET A 156 -10.06 8.36 0.74
CA MET A 156 -10.67 7.79 -0.48
C MET A 156 -10.41 6.28 -0.59
N VAL A 157 -9.21 5.82 -0.25
CA VAL A 157 -8.89 4.39 -0.18
C VAL A 157 -9.77 3.69 0.85
N GLU A 158 -9.93 4.25 2.04
CA GLU A 158 -10.80 3.70 3.08
C GLU A 158 -12.26 3.59 2.59
N LYS A 159 -12.76 4.61 1.88
CA LYS A 159 -14.12 4.61 1.32
C LYS A 159 -14.41 3.41 0.39
N ARG A 160 -13.39 2.90 -0.34
CA ARG A 160 -13.54 1.71 -1.20
C ARG A 160 -13.19 0.39 -0.51
N VAL A 161 -12.35 0.41 0.51
CA VAL A 161 -11.96 -0.80 1.26
C VAL A 161 -13.05 -1.27 2.22
N LEU A 162 -13.79 -0.36 2.87
CA LEU A 162 -14.85 -0.73 3.81
C LEU A 162 -16.00 -1.54 3.15
N PRO A 163 -16.54 -1.18 1.98
CA PRO A 163 -17.49 -2.04 1.26
C PRO A 163 -16.91 -3.40 0.89
N PHE A 164 -15.63 -3.46 0.46
CA PHE A 164 -14.97 -4.74 0.21
C PHE A 164 -14.99 -5.65 1.43
N ILE A 165 -14.64 -5.12 2.61
CA ILE A 165 -14.66 -5.91 3.86
C ILE A 165 -16.06 -6.46 4.14
N LYS A 166 -17.11 -5.64 3.99
CA LYS A 166 -18.50 -6.07 4.23
C LYS A 166 -18.89 -7.23 3.31
N ASP A 167 -18.59 -7.13 2.02
CA ASP A 167 -18.90 -8.16 1.04
C ASP A 167 -18.10 -9.43 1.29
N LEU A 168 -16.80 -9.28 1.60
CA LEU A 168 -15.91 -10.38 1.98
C LEU A 168 -16.47 -11.17 3.17
N LEU A 169 -16.83 -10.48 4.24
CA LEU A 169 -17.37 -11.10 5.46
C LEU A 169 -18.69 -11.84 5.18
N LYS A 170 -19.56 -11.25 4.34
CA LYS A 170 -20.80 -11.88 3.91
C LYS A 170 -20.54 -13.16 3.12
N LYS A 171 -19.64 -13.12 2.12
CA LYS A 171 -19.25 -14.29 1.32
C LYS A 171 -18.66 -15.39 2.21
N MET A 172 -17.70 -15.04 3.06
CA MET A 172 -17.05 -16.00 3.95
C MET A 172 -18.06 -16.73 4.86
N LYS A 173 -19.02 -15.99 5.45
CA LYS A 173 -20.06 -16.57 6.32
C LYS A 173 -20.99 -17.49 5.56
N ASN A 174 -21.44 -17.10 4.38
CA ASN A 174 -22.36 -17.88 3.56
C ASN A 174 -21.72 -19.17 3.04
N GLU A 175 -20.47 -19.11 2.59
CA GLU A 175 -19.75 -20.22 1.96
C GLU A 175 -18.88 -21.02 2.93
N LYS A 176 -18.70 -20.52 4.16
CA LYS A 176 -17.87 -21.12 5.22
C LYS A 176 -16.40 -21.33 4.79
N ILE A 177 -15.83 -20.31 4.13
CA ILE A 177 -14.50 -20.35 3.51
C ILE A 177 -13.46 -19.51 4.26
N ASN A 178 -12.21 -19.96 4.22
CA ASN A 178 -11.04 -19.17 4.59
C ASN A 178 -10.47 -18.49 3.35
N VAL A 179 -9.95 -17.27 3.50
CA VAL A 179 -9.50 -16.48 2.36
C VAL A 179 -8.07 -15.95 2.53
N ALA A 180 -7.34 -15.89 1.43
CA ALA A 180 -6.07 -15.19 1.32
C ALA A 180 -6.25 -13.91 0.48
N ILE A 181 -5.59 -12.81 0.87
CA ILE A 181 -5.69 -11.52 0.18
C ILE A 181 -4.29 -10.98 -0.07
N SER A 182 -3.91 -10.90 -1.35
CA SER A 182 -2.70 -10.18 -1.76
C SER A 182 -3.04 -8.73 -2.08
N ALA A 183 -2.69 -7.82 -1.18
CA ALA A 183 -3.07 -6.42 -1.22
C ALA A 183 -1.85 -5.48 -1.33
N HIS A 184 -2.04 -4.21 -1.02
CA HIS A 184 -1.03 -3.15 -1.14
C HIS A 184 -0.87 -2.37 0.15
N GLY A 185 0.26 -1.66 0.29
CA GLY A 185 0.62 -0.98 1.52
C GLY A 185 -0.46 -0.03 2.05
N ASN A 186 -1.03 0.80 1.17
CA ASN A 186 -2.04 1.77 1.60
C ASN A 186 -3.46 1.19 1.70
N SER A 187 -3.84 0.20 0.89
CA SER A 187 -5.14 -0.45 1.03
C SER A 187 -5.23 -1.37 2.26
N MET A 188 -4.10 -1.93 2.72
CA MET A 188 -4.04 -2.69 3.97
C MET A 188 -4.25 -1.82 5.21
N ARG A 189 -3.94 -0.53 5.18
CA ARG A 189 -4.11 0.37 6.33
C ARG A 189 -5.56 0.42 6.84
N PRO A 190 -6.57 0.82 6.03
CA PRO A 190 -7.96 0.82 6.45
C PRO A 190 -8.50 -0.59 6.69
N PHE A 191 -8.00 -1.62 5.97
CA PHE A 191 -8.35 -3.01 6.25
C PHE A 191 -7.92 -3.42 7.66
N ARG A 192 -6.67 -3.18 8.03
CA ARG A 192 -6.13 -3.48 9.36
C ARG A 192 -6.82 -2.65 10.44
N ARG A 193 -7.08 -1.36 10.17
CA ARG A 193 -7.83 -0.49 11.09
C ARG A 193 -9.18 -1.10 11.47
N TYR A 194 -9.91 -1.66 10.51
CA TYR A 194 -11.20 -2.29 10.75
C TYR A 194 -11.12 -3.46 11.75
N PHE A 195 -10.12 -4.34 11.61
CA PHE A 195 -9.99 -5.53 12.44
C PHE A 195 -9.21 -5.30 13.75
N GLU A 196 -8.29 -4.35 13.76
CA GLU A 196 -7.41 -4.06 14.89
C GLU A 196 -7.89 -2.84 15.70
N HIS A 197 -8.98 -2.18 15.27
CA HIS A 197 -9.64 -1.04 15.94
C HIS A 197 -8.72 0.17 16.17
N PHE A 198 -7.77 0.40 15.30
CA PHE A 198 -6.87 1.56 15.38
C PHE A 198 -7.59 2.89 15.16
N SER A 199 -7.11 3.94 15.82
CA SER A 199 -7.42 5.33 15.46
C SER A 199 -6.91 5.66 14.05
N LYS A 200 -7.30 6.82 13.50
CA LYS A 200 -6.77 7.28 12.20
C LYS A 200 -5.27 7.53 12.26
N GLU A 201 -4.81 8.12 13.35
CA GLU A 201 -3.41 8.45 13.62
C GLU A 201 -2.54 7.19 13.70
N GLU A 202 -3.01 6.16 14.40
CA GLU A 202 -2.34 4.86 14.48
C GLU A 202 -2.31 4.16 13.13
N MET A 203 -3.45 4.15 12.41
CA MET A 203 -3.53 3.59 11.06
C MET A 203 -2.50 4.20 10.12
N MET A 204 -2.28 5.53 10.19
CA MET A 204 -1.32 6.21 9.32
C MET A 204 0.13 5.85 9.63
N LYS A 205 0.44 5.37 10.83
CA LYS A 205 1.77 4.91 11.24
C LYS A 205 2.04 3.44 10.91
N LEU A 206 1.00 2.66 10.54
CA LEU A 206 1.15 1.23 10.25
C LEU A 206 2.17 0.98 9.16
N GLU A 207 3.04 0.01 9.38
CA GLU A 207 3.92 -0.57 8.38
C GLU A 207 3.41 -1.97 7.99
N ASN A 208 3.50 -2.28 6.71
CA ASN A 208 3.10 -3.56 6.15
C ASN A 208 4.33 -4.21 5.51
N PRO A 209 4.97 -5.20 6.16
CA PRO A 209 6.18 -5.86 5.67
C PRO A 209 5.92 -6.62 4.37
N TYR A 210 6.99 -6.85 3.60
CA TYR A 210 6.93 -7.55 2.30
C TYR A 210 7.01 -9.07 2.41
N ASP A 211 7.31 -9.61 3.60
CA ASP A 211 7.64 -11.02 3.85
C ASP A 211 6.84 -11.62 5.00
N ASN A 212 5.73 -10.97 5.36
CA ASN A 212 4.84 -11.41 6.42
C ASN A 212 3.37 -11.23 6.03
N TYR A 213 2.48 -11.85 6.82
CA TYR A 213 1.03 -11.74 6.68
C TYR A 213 0.39 -11.39 8.03
N PHE A 214 -0.86 -10.96 7.98
CA PHE A 214 -1.73 -10.76 9.14
C PHE A 214 -2.88 -11.75 9.07
N GLU A 215 -3.27 -12.29 10.22
CA GLU A 215 -4.34 -13.29 10.36
C GLU A 215 -5.47 -12.70 11.21
N TYR A 216 -6.70 -12.77 10.69
CA TYR A 216 -7.90 -12.39 11.43
C TYR A 216 -8.86 -13.57 11.51
N ALA A 217 -9.48 -13.76 12.69
CA ALA A 217 -10.49 -14.78 12.92
C ALA A 217 -11.89 -14.15 12.94
N ILE A 218 -12.84 -14.81 12.29
CA ILE A 218 -14.24 -14.38 12.20
C ILE A 218 -15.11 -15.48 12.79
N ASP A 219 -15.93 -15.15 13.76
CA ASP A 219 -16.92 -16.07 14.32
C ASP A 219 -18.12 -16.19 13.39
N VAL A 220 -18.58 -17.44 13.17
CA VAL A 220 -19.70 -17.81 12.28
C VAL A 220 -20.65 -18.73 13.04
#